data_ab18a96d3e8af09064506784945476ba
#
_entry.id   ab18a96d3e8af09064506784945476ba
#
_cell.length_a   1.000
_cell.length_b   1.000
_cell.length_c   1.000
_cell.angle_alpha   90.00
_cell.angle_beta   90.00
_cell.angle_gamma   90.00
#
_symmetry.space_group_name_H-M   'P 1'
#
loop_
_entity.id
_entity.type
_entity.pdbx_description
1 polymer ?
#
loop_
_entity_poly.entity_id
_entity_poly.type
_entity_poly.pdbx_seq_one_letter_code
_entity_poly.pdbx_strand_id
1 'polypeptide(L)'
;QLRMDDFVGHIVESLKISDEAILNSLIARKLNIEFNNQLLNVFAEDRGKIELHVQNENLHIEVEQERICANRLDFGLHTEAIYIDDPFVLDNIDIRLNRRPSRRFMDHRDQLIRKLLYENEHTSVVDEIVVENRFQKIYGKLQNVCNGRMIRQKSGEVEYQPKNTEKSISVKNLSTGLKTFVILKTLLLNGTIEENGMIILDEPEIHLHPAWQLQFAELIVLLSKEFGVNVLLNTHSPYFLRAIQVYSAKYEMADKCKYYMSELVDDKKAGIFDVSDDVDKIFEKLAQPLQVLENERCNID
;
A
#
# COMPACT_ATOMS: atom_id res chain seq x y z
N GLN A 1 20.33 8.25 10.11
CA GLN A 1 19.00 8.46 9.46
C GLN A 1 18.73 9.96 9.42
N LEU A 2 19.07 10.64 8.32
CA LEU A 2 18.61 11.99 8.06
C LEU A 2 17.14 11.87 7.69
N ARG A 3 16.24 12.34 8.52
CA ARG A 3 14.84 12.55 8.18
C ARG A 3 14.78 13.42 6.93
N MET A 4 13.77 13.29 6.11
CA MET A 4 13.58 14.11 4.91
C MET A 4 13.65 15.61 5.27
N ASP A 5 13.17 15.97 6.45
CA ASP A 5 13.24 17.31 7.04
C ASP A 5 14.67 17.82 7.27
N ASP A 6 15.58 16.95 7.75
CA ASP A 6 16.98 17.32 7.94
C ASP A 6 17.72 17.52 6.61
N PHE A 7 17.34 16.73 5.58
CA PHE A 7 17.89 16.85 4.24
C PHE A 7 17.39 18.12 3.54
N VAL A 8 16.09 18.40 3.65
CA VAL A 8 15.48 19.64 3.13
C VAL A 8 16.06 20.86 3.87
N GLY A 9 16.12 20.81 5.20
CA GLY A 9 16.70 21.87 6.03
C GLY A 9 18.14 22.21 5.65
N HIS A 10 19.00 21.21 5.47
CA HIS A 10 20.40 21.43 5.05
C HIS A 10 20.55 22.01 3.64
N ILE A 11 19.66 21.64 2.70
CA ILE A 11 19.66 22.21 1.34
C ILE A 11 19.17 23.66 1.35
N VAL A 12 18.13 23.94 2.13
CA VAL A 12 17.55 25.29 2.28
C VAL A 12 18.54 26.27 2.83
N GLU A 13 19.25 25.93 3.93
CA GLU A 13 20.28 26.78 4.52
C GLU A 13 21.45 27.07 3.55
N SER A 14 21.80 26.10 2.69
CA SER A 14 22.95 26.23 1.81
C SER A 14 22.72 27.01 0.51
N LEU A 15 21.47 27.11 0.02
CA LEU A 15 21.18 27.61 -1.32
C LEU A 15 20.43 28.94 -1.39
N LYS A 16 19.95 29.54 -0.29
CA LYS A 16 19.13 30.77 -0.28
C LYS A 16 17.94 30.73 -1.26
N ILE A 17 17.42 29.54 -1.57
CA ILE A 17 16.24 29.35 -2.42
C ILE A 17 15.03 29.33 -1.50
N SER A 18 13.89 29.84 -1.94
CA SER A 18 12.65 29.79 -1.15
C SER A 18 12.25 28.33 -0.88
N ASP A 19 11.82 28.03 0.34
CA ASP A 19 11.38 26.70 0.77
C ASP A 19 10.35 26.10 -0.20
N GLU A 20 9.47 26.96 -0.71
CA GLU A 20 8.44 26.61 -1.69
C GLU A 20 9.02 26.12 -3.02
N ALA A 21 10.05 26.78 -3.56
CA ALA A 21 10.66 26.36 -4.83
C ALA A 21 11.37 25.01 -4.71
N ILE A 22 11.99 24.73 -3.55
CA ILE A 22 12.61 23.42 -3.28
C ILE A 22 11.53 22.36 -3.17
N LEU A 23 10.48 22.60 -2.42
CA LEU A 23 9.36 21.68 -2.23
C LEU A 23 8.70 21.35 -3.57
N ASN A 24 8.45 22.34 -4.40
CA ASN A 24 7.92 22.19 -5.76
C ASN A 24 8.79 21.26 -6.61
N SER A 25 10.11 21.47 -6.56
CA SER A 25 11.07 20.63 -7.27
C SER A 25 11.08 19.19 -6.75
N LEU A 26 10.93 19.00 -5.44
CA LEU A 26 10.88 17.66 -4.82
C LEU A 26 9.60 16.91 -5.21
N ILE A 27 8.44 17.57 -5.12
CA ILE A 27 7.15 16.99 -5.51
C ILE A 27 7.15 16.65 -6.99
N ALA A 28 7.57 17.57 -7.86
CA ALA A 28 7.66 17.34 -9.30
C ALA A 28 8.54 16.13 -9.61
N ARG A 29 9.68 16.03 -8.97
CA ARG A 29 10.61 14.92 -9.17
C ARG A 29 10.05 13.59 -8.66
N LYS A 30 9.36 13.58 -7.52
CA LYS A 30 8.72 12.38 -6.97
C LYS A 30 7.62 11.89 -7.90
N LEU A 31 6.71 12.78 -8.32
CA LEU A 31 5.63 12.43 -9.22
C LEU A 31 6.16 11.93 -10.58
N ASN A 32 7.17 12.57 -11.15
CA ASN A 32 7.79 12.12 -12.39
C ASN A 32 8.40 10.71 -12.28
N ILE A 33 8.93 10.33 -11.15
CA ILE A 33 9.47 8.99 -10.91
C ILE A 33 8.33 7.97 -10.77
N GLU A 34 7.29 8.29 -10.01
CA GLU A 34 6.15 7.39 -9.81
C GLU A 34 5.35 7.16 -11.09
N PHE A 35 5.17 8.19 -11.90
CA PHE A 35 4.37 8.15 -13.13
C PHE A 35 5.20 8.06 -14.43
N ASN A 36 6.51 7.75 -14.34
CA ASN A 36 7.39 7.68 -15.52
C ASN A 36 7.35 8.92 -16.42
N ASN A 37 7.26 10.11 -15.85
CA ASN A 37 7.09 11.40 -16.52
C ASN A 37 5.77 11.54 -17.31
N GLN A 38 4.79 10.71 -17.08
CA GLN A 38 3.44 10.82 -17.64
C GLN A 38 2.47 11.20 -16.53
N LEU A 39 2.32 12.49 -16.27
CA LEU A 39 1.50 13.01 -15.16
C LEU A 39 0.03 13.16 -15.56
N LEU A 40 -0.25 13.28 -16.87
CA LEU A 40 -1.58 13.44 -17.40
C LEU A 40 -2.06 12.16 -18.08
N ASN A 41 -3.34 11.90 -17.99
CA ASN A 41 -3.99 10.84 -18.74
C ASN A 41 -3.94 11.17 -20.24
N VAL A 42 -3.72 10.16 -21.10
CA VAL A 42 -3.71 10.33 -22.57
C VAL A 42 -4.99 10.91 -23.17
N PHE A 43 -6.11 10.84 -22.44
CA PHE A 43 -7.40 11.43 -22.84
C PHE A 43 -7.65 12.77 -22.17
N ALA A 44 -6.77 13.22 -21.22
CA ALA A 44 -6.92 14.52 -20.59
C ALA A 44 -6.58 15.63 -21.58
N GLU A 45 -7.25 16.76 -21.42
CA GLU A 45 -6.74 18.02 -21.90
C GLU A 45 -5.38 18.31 -21.21
N ASP A 46 -4.58 19.25 -21.76
CA ASP A 46 -3.21 19.52 -21.30
C ASP A 46 -3.10 19.98 -19.82
N ARG A 47 -4.10 19.70 -19.01
CA ARG A 47 -4.20 20.13 -17.59
C ARG A 47 -4.77 19.03 -16.70
N GLY A 48 -4.24 18.96 -15.49
CA GLY A 48 -4.74 18.13 -14.41
C GLY A 48 -4.56 18.81 -13.06
N LYS A 49 -5.32 18.39 -12.07
CA LYS A 49 -5.14 18.83 -10.69
C LYS A 49 -5.26 17.66 -9.71
N ILE A 50 -4.52 17.76 -8.62
CA ILE A 50 -4.61 16.86 -7.48
C ILE A 50 -4.92 17.72 -6.27
N GLU A 51 -6.01 17.41 -5.59
CA GLU A 51 -6.40 18.05 -4.34
C GLU A 51 -6.54 16.98 -3.28
N LEU A 52 -5.85 17.15 -2.16
CA LEU A 52 -5.92 16.26 -1.01
C LEU A 52 -6.23 17.10 0.23
N HIS A 53 -7.30 16.73 0.92
CA HIS A 53 -7.70 17.35 2.17
C HIS A 53 -7.52 16.33 3.30
N VAL A 54 -6.67 16.65 4.27
CA VAL A 54 -6.41 15.79 5.42
C VAL A 54 -6.57 16.63 6.69
N GLN A 55 -7.61 16.36 7.45
CA GLN A 55 -7.98 17.18 8.62
C GLN A 55 -8.18 18.66 8.24
N ASN A 56 -7.30 19.53 8.72
CA ASN A 56 -7.35 20.98 8.42
C ASN A 56 -6.30 21.41 7.40
N GLU A 57 -5.65 20.48 6.77
CA GLU A 57 -4.52 20.72 5.87
C GLU A 57 -4.87 20.35 4.44
N ASN A 58 -4.33 21.09 3.49
CA ASN A 58 -4.63 20.94 2.08
C ASN A 58 -3.36 20.81 1.26
N LEU A 59 -3.36 19.84 0.36
CA LEU A 59 -2.41 19.76 -0.74
C LEU A 59 -3.16 20.11 -2.03
N HIS A 60 -2.61 21.01 -2.81
CA HIS A 60 -3.08 21.33 -4.14
C HIS A 60 -1.91 21.29 -5.11
N ILE A 61 -2.03 20.51 -6.18
CA ILE A 61 -1.04 20.40 -7.24
C ILE A 61 -1.73 20.58 -8.57
N GLU A 62 -1.23 21.49 -9.39
CA GLU A 62 -1.67 21.69 -10.77
C GLU A 62 -0.59 21.19 -11.72
N VAL A 63 -1.03 20.47 -12.75
CA VAL A 63 -0.19 19.93 -13.81
C VAL A 63 -0.65 20.52 -15.13
N GLU A 64 0.27 21.08 -15.91
CA GLU A 64 0.03 21.58 -17.25
C GLU A 64 1.16 21.08 -18.18
N GLN A 65 0.78 20.46 -19.31
CA GLN A 65 1.73 19.93 -20.28
C GLN A 65 2.84 19.06 -19.65
N GLU A 66 2.44 18.09 -18.80
CA GLU A 66 3.35 17.19 -18.07
C GLU A 66 4.31 17.91 -17.09
N ARG A 67 3.99 19.14 -16.69
CA ARG A 67 4.79 19.90 -15.73
C ARG A 67 3.92 20.39 -14.58
N ILE A 68 4.47 20.37 -13.39
CA ILE A 68 3.85 20.98 -12.23
C ILE A 68 4.01 22.49 -12.34
N CYS A 69 2.90 23.20 -12.48
CA CYS A 69 2.87 24.66 -12.63
C CYS A 69 2.47 25.41 -11.36
N ALA A 70 1.72 24.76 -10.47
CA ALA A 70 1.40 25.30 -9.15
C ALA A 70 1.31 24.18 -8.14
N ASN A 71 1.75 24.45 -6.92
CA ASN A 71 1.45 23.62 -5.75
C ASN A 71 1.31 24.52 -4.51
N ARG A 72 0.47 24.06 -3.62
CA ARG A 72 0.34 24.60 -2.27
C ARG A 72 0.32 23.42 -1.31
N LEU A 73 1.26 23.42 -0.38
CA LEU A 73 1.38 22.43 0.66
C LEU A 73 1.25 23.15 2.00
N ASP A 74 0.13 22.98 2.65
CA ASP A 74 -0.13 23.60 3.95
C ASP A 74 0.02 22.58 5.08
N PHE A 75 0.82 21.49 4.89
CA PHE A 75 0.89 20.47 5.92
C PHE A 75 2.27 19.82 6.15
N GLY A 76 2.47 19.43 7.41
CA GLY A 76 3.46 18.48 7.82
C GLY A 76 2.82 17.16 8.22
N LEU A 77 2.62 16.23 7.27
CA LEU A 77 2.26 14.88 7.63
C LEU A 77 3.43 14.23 8.37
N HIS A 78 3.21 13.88 9.64
CA HIS A 78 4.21 13.23 10.47
C HIS A 78 4.23 11.70 10.29
N THR A 79 3.20 11.15 9.65
CA THR A 79 3.05 9.71 9.40
C THR A 79 3.25 9.39 7.93
N GLU A 80 4.09 8.40 7.67
CA GLU A 80 4.41 7.94 6.33
C GLU A 80 3.35 6.94 5.85
N ALA A 81 2.85 7.09 4.62
CA ALA A 81 1.99 6.09 4.00
C ALA A 81 2.81 4.93 3.46
N ILE A 82 2.34 3.70 3.68
CA ILE A 82 2.90 2.49 3.10
C ILE A 82 2.04 2.10 1.91
N TYR A 83 2.62 2.11 0.70
CA TYR A 83 1.93 1.69 -0.52
C TYR A 83 2.43 0.31 -0.95
N ILE A 84 1.50 -0.62 -1.13
CA ILE A 84 1.75 -2.01 -1.55
C ILE A 84 0.87 -2.27 -2.77
N ASP A 85 1.48 -2.29 -3.96
CA ASP A 85 0.83 -2.53 -5.23
C ASP A 85 1.04 -3.95 -5.75
N ASP A 86 2.16 -4.59 -5.35
CA ASP A 86 2.56 -5.85 -5.96
C ASP A 86 3.49 -6.65 -5.02
N PRO A 87 3.14 -7.91 -4.70
CA PRO A 87 4.00 -8.80 -3.92
C PRO A 87 5.27 -9.23 -4.66
N PHE A 88 5.35 -9.07 -6.00
CA PHE A 88 6.55 -9.33 -6.79
C PHE A 88 7.69 -8.33 -6.52
N VAL A 89 7.46 -7.32 -5.69
CA VAL A 89 8.53 -6.47 -5.16
C VAL A 89 9.65 -7.32 -4.53
N LEU A 90 9.31 -8.48 -3.94
CA LEU A 90 10.28 -9.43 -3.37
C LEU A 90 11.16 -10.12 -4.42
N ASP A 91 10.70 -10.26 -5.67
CA ASP A 91 11.50 -10.87 -6.74
C ASP A 91 12.65 -9.97 -7.21
N ASN A 92 12.50 -8.68 -7.01
CA ASN A 92 13.47 -7.67 -7.40
C ASN A 92 14.31 -7.13 -6.23
N ILE A 93 14.16 -7.69 -5.03
CA ILE A 93 14.76 -7.15 -3.80
C ILE A 93 16.29 -7.01 -3.92
N ASP A 94 16.99 -8.02 -4.43
CA ASP A 94 18.45 -7.98 -4.56
C ASP A 94 18.92 -6.99 -5.64
N ILE A 95 18.18 -6.88 -6.74
CA ILE A 95 18.49 -5.96 -7.85
C ILE A 95 18.36 -4.52 -7.37
N ARG A 96 17.31 -4.24 -6.61
CA ARG A 96 17.03 -2.89 -6.10
C ARG A 96 17.98 -2.50 -4.98
N LEU A 97 18.39 -3.44 -4.12
CA LEU A 97 19.40 -3.23 -3.09
C LEU A 97 20.78 -2.92 -3.65
N ASN A 98 21.18 -3.62 -4.71
CA ASN A 98 22.49 -3.45 -5.34
C ASN A 98 22.57 -2.21 -6.23
N ARG A 99 21.45 -1.60 -6.57
CA ARG A 99 21.48 -0.27 -7.18
C ARG A 99 22.02 0.70 -6.14
N ARG A 100 23.26 1.19 -6.38
CA ARG A 100 23.83 2.27 -5.55
C ARG A 100 22.75 3.33 -5.40
N PRO A 101 22.43 3.78 -4.17
CA PRO A 101 21.59 4.93 -3.99
C PRO A 101 22.33 6.13 -4.55
N SER A 102 22.29 6.30 -5.90
CA SER A 102 22.56 7.61 -6.43
C SER A 102 21.56 8.52 -5.71
N ARG A 103 21.91 9.77 -5.43
CA ARG A 103 21.05 10.81 -4.82
C ARG A 103 19.69 10.99 -5.55
N ARG A 104 19.13 9.90 -6.08
CA ARG A 104 17.86 9.82 -6.81
C ARG A 104 16.77 9.51 -5.79
N PHE A 105 15.69 10.21 -5.91
CA PHE A 105 14.43 9.85 -5.26
C PHE A 105 14.08 8.41 -5.65
N MET A 106 13.55 7.67 -4.68
CA MET A 106 13.14 6.30 -4.86
C MET A 106 11.67 6.25 -5.23
N ASP A 107 11.31 5.28 -6.08
CA ASP A 107 9.91 4.93 -6.27
C ASP A 107 9.34 4.25 -5.01
N HIS A 108 8.02 4.07 -4.95
CA HIS A 108 7.33 3.43 -3.82
C HIS A 108 7.83 2.01 -3.56
N ARG A 109 8.20 1.25 -4.60
CA ARG A 109 8.72 -0.13 -4.46
C ARG A 109 10.10 -0.15 -3.84
N ASP A 110 10.98 0.79 -4.20
CA ASP A 110 12.30 0.94 -3.56
C ASP A 110 12.14 1.34 -2.08
N GLN A 111 11.16 2.19 -1.76
CA GLN A 111 10.82 2.55 -0.39
C GLN A 111 10.28 1.34 0.38
N LEU A 112 9.36 0.56 -0.21
CA LEU A 112 8.82 -0.65 0.40
C LEU A 112 9.93 -1.66 0.73
N ILE A 113 10.86 -1.92 -0.21
CA ILE A 113 12.01 -2.80 0.03
C ILE A 113 12.85 -2.32 1.20
N ARG A 114 13.13 -1.02 1.29
CA ARG A 114 13.89 -0.48 2.44
C ARG A 114 13.15 -0.67 3.75
N LYS A 115 11.84 -0.47 3.76
CA LYS A 115 11.00 -0.72 4.93
C LYS A 115 11.01 -2.19 5.35
N LEU A 116 10.93 -3.10 4.38
CA LEU A 116 10.99 -4.56 4.64
C LEU A 116 12.33 -5.00 5.21
N LEU A 117 13.43 -4.33 4.82
CA LEU A 117 14.79 -4.66 5.26
C LEU A 117 15.29 -3.76 6.39
N TYR A 118 14.41 -2.90 6.89
CA TYR A 118 14.71 -2.08 8.04
C TYR A 118 14.87 -2.99 9.27
N GLU A 119 16.11 -3.15 9.69
CA GLU A 119 16.43 -3.76 10.97
C GLU A 119 16.39 -2.64 12.02
N ASN A 120 15.36 -2.65 12.84
CA ASN A 120 15.40 -1.87 14.07
C ASN A 120 16.58 -2.42 14.87
N GLU A 121 17.60 -1.60 15.14
CA GLU A 121 18.72 -1.96 16.03
C GLU A 121 18.22 -2.43 17.43
N HIS A 122 16.95 -2.23 17.70
CA HIS A 122 16.24 -2.59 18.93
C HIS A 122 15.28 -3.78 18.78
N THR A 123 15.15 -4.44 17.63
CA THR A 123 14.36 -5.67 17.54
C THR A 123 15.11 -6.81 18.23
N SER A 124 15.10 -6.76 19.55
CA SER A 124 15.51 -7.89 20.37
C SER A 124 14.41 -8.96 20.36
N VAL A 125 14.75 -10.19 20.71
CA VAL A 125 13.77 -11.27 20.95
C VAL A 125 12.66 -10.80 21.92
N VAL A 126 12.97 -9.84 22.80
CA VAL A 126 12.03 -9.24 23.74
C VAL A 126 11.00 -8.37 23.03
N ASP A 127 11.39 -7.60 22.00
CA ASP A 127 10.46 -6.75 21.24
C ASP A 127 9.52 -7.60 20.36
N GLU A 128 10.02 -8.69 19.79
CA GLU A 128 9.16 -9.69 19.13
C GLU A 128 8.11 -10.25 20.10
N ILE A 129 8.49 -10.60 21.32
CA ILE A 129 7.58 -11.13 22.34
C ILE A 129 6.57 -10.06 22.78
N VAL A 130 6.97 -8.80 22.89
CA VAL A 130 6.07 -7.69 23.27
C VAL A 130 5.05 -7.44 22.15
N VAL A 131 5.49 -7.42 20.90
CA VAL A 131 4.62 -7.30 19.73
C VAL A 131 3.68 -8.50 19.64
N GLU A 132 4.19 -9.74 19.84
CA GLU A 132 3.38 -10.96 19.87
C GLU A 132 2.31 -10.93 20.94
N ASN A 133 2.62 -10.48 22.16
CA ASN A 133 1.67 -10.41 23.27
C ASN A 133 0.62 -9.32 23.08
N ARG A 134 0.99 -8.16 22.57
CA ARG A 134 0.08 -7.04 22.33
C ARG A 134 -0.89 -7.35 21.18
N PHE A 135 -0.44 -8.11 20.18
CA PHE A 135 -1.17 -8.35 18.96
C PHE A 135 -1.41 -9.85 18.67
N GLN A 136 -1.60 -10.64 19.73
CA GLN A 136 -1.76 -12.11 19.63
C GLN A 136 -2.77 -12.55 18.56
N LYS A 137 -3.87 -11.82 18.39
CA LYS A 137 -4.89 -12.18 17.38
C LYS A 137 -4.37 -12.02 15.96
N ILE A 138 -3.70 -10.91 15.66
CA ILE A 138 -3.14 -10.62 14.33
C ILE A 138 -1.99 -11.57 14.06
N TYR A 139 -1.06 -11.68 15.02
CA TYR A 139 0.11 -12.54 14.90
C TYR A 139 -0.26 -14.02 14.77
N GLY A 140 -1.21 -14.50 15.57
CA GLY A 140 -1.71 -15.87 15.48
C GLY A 140 -2.31 -16.20 14.12
N LYS A 141 -3.06 -15.28 13.53
CA LYS A 141 -3.60 -15.45 12.17
C LYS A 141 -2.49 -15.45 11.11
N LEU A 142 -1.53 -14.54 11.21
CA LEU A 142 -0.36 -14.50 10.32
C LEU A 142 0.47 -15.78 10.43
N GLN A 143 0.66 -16.32 11.64
CA GLN A 143 1.40 -17.57 11.86
C GLN A 143 0.75 -18.79 11.21
N ASN A 144 -0.59 -18.82 11.11
CA ASN A 144 -1.29 -19.92 10.46
C ASN A 144 -1.03 -20.00 8.95
N VAL A 145 -0.75 -18.86 8.31
CA VAL A 145 -0.47 -18.79 6.86
C VAL A 145 1.03 -18.70 6.60
N CYS A 146 1.74 -17.92 7.42
CA CYS A 146 3.13 -17.54 7.24
C CYS A 146 3.89 -17.78 8.54
N ASN A 147 4.30 -19.03 8.80
CA ASN A 147 4.92 -19.44 10.05
C ASN A 147 6.43 -19.12 10.15
N GLY A 148 7.02 -18.50 9.14
CA GLY A 148 8.43 -18.12 9.09
C GLY A 148 8.65 -16.62 9.13
N ARG A 149 9.90 -16.20 8.88
CA ARG A 149 10.31 -14.80 8.80
C ARG A 149 11.27 -14.56 7.66
N MET A 150 11.36 -13.35 7.19
CA MET A 150 12.43 -12.90 6.29
C MET A 150 13.73 -12.79 7.09
N ILE A 151 14.82 -13.26 6.50
CA ILE A 151 16.17 -13.11 7.01
C ILE A 151 17.07 -12.59 5.91
N ARG A 152 18.08 -11.82 6.28
CA ARG A 152 19.14 -11.40 5.37
C ARG A 152 20.41 -12.16 5.66
N GLN A 153 20.91 -12.88 4.67
CA GLN A 153 22.16 -13.63 4.76
C GLN A 153 23.37 -12.68 4.75
N LYS A 154 24.50 -13.15 5.25
CA LYS A 154 25.76 -12.39 5.18
C LYS A 154 26.20 -12.11 3.73
N SER A 155 25.76 -12.91 2.78
CA SER A 155 25.93 -12.70 1.33
C SER A 155 25.13 -11.48 0.81
N GLY A 156 24.17 -10.99 1.58
CA GLY A 156 23.24 -9.94 1.18
C GLY A 156 21.93 -10.46 0.59
N GLU A 157 21.82 -11.77 0.33
CA GLU A 157 20.61 -12.40 -0.17
C GLU A 157 19.50 -12.40 0.88
N VAL A 158 18.27 -12.24 0.43
CA VAL A 158 17.08 -12.25 1.28
C VAL A 158 16.35 -13.57 1.14
N GLU A 159 16.14 -14.23 2.25
CA GLU A 159 15.56 -15.55 2.33
C GLU A 159 14.38 -15.58 3.31
N TYR A 160 13.51 -16.54 3.14
CA TYR A 160 12.46 -16.86 4.08
C TYR A 160 12.84 -18.12 4.85
N GLN A 161 12.85 -18.02 6.16
CA GLN A 161 13.12 -19.11 7.07
C GLN A 161 11.84 -19.54 7.78
N PRO A 162 11.29 -20.73 7.45
CA PRO A 162 10.16 -21.28 8.20
C PRO A 162 10.54 -21.54 9.67
N LYS A 163 9.57 -21.45 10.57
CA LYS A 163 9.77 -21.77 11.98
C LYS A 163 10.11 -23.27 12.13
N ASN A 164 10.96 -23.61 13.06
CA ASN A 164 11.37 -24.99 13.38
C ASN A 164 12.19 -25.67 12.28
N THR A 165 12.87 -24.94 11.42
CA THR A 165 13.83 -25.48 10.46
C THR A 165 15.02 -24.54 10.33
N GLU A 166 16.21 -25.12 10.13
CA GLU A 166 17.40 -24.34 9.79
C GLU A 166 17.50 -24.04 8.28
N LYS A 167 16.64 -24.69 7.48
CA LYS A 167 16.63 -24.49 6.03
C LYS A 167 15.84 -23.24 5.71
N SER A 168 16.39 -22.43 4.83
CA SER A 168 15.75 -21.26 4.26
C SER A 168 15.57 -21.38 2.75
N ILE A 169 14.70 -20.61 2.19
CA ILE A 169 14.46 -20.54 0.75
C ILE A 169 14.49 -19.07 0.31
N SER A 170 14.97 -18.83 -0.89
CA SER A 170 14.92 -17.47 -1.45
C SER A 170 13.48 -16.95 -1.44
N VAL A 171 13.28 -15.70 -1.03
CA VAL A 171 11.95 -15.06 -1.04
C VAL A 171 11.33 -15.05 -2.43
N LYS A 172 12.15 -15.08 -3.49
CA LYS A 172 11.71 -15.16 -4.89
C LYS A 172 10.95 -16.45 -5.19
N ASN A 173 11.29 -17.54 -4.51
CA ASN A 173 10.70 -18.87 -4.70
C ASN A 173 9.41 -19.09 -3.89
N LEU A 174 8.98 -18.11 -3.10
CA LEU A 174 7.69 -18.17 -2.41
C LEU A 174 6.55 -18.06 -3.43
N SER A 175 5.44 -18.74 -3.16
CA SER A 175 4.21 -18.49 -3.92
C SER A 175 3.78 -17.03 -3.75
N THR A 176 3.17 -16.46 -4.78
CA THR A 176 2.79 -15.03 -4.78
C THR A 176 1.86 -14.69 -3.61
N GLY A 177 0.87 -15.55 -3.34
CA GLY A 177 -0.01 -15.35 -2.19
C GLY A 177 0.74 -15.36 -0.85
N LEU A 178 1.75 -16.21 -0.69
CA LEU A 178 2.56 -16.22 0.53
C LEU A 178 3.40 -14.94 0.64
N LYS A 179 3.91 -14.41 -0.46
CA LYS A 179 4.66 -13.13 -0.49
C LYS A 179 3.83 -11.99 0.10
N THR A 180 2.54 -11.89 -0.24
CA THR A 180 1.63 -10.88 0.33
C THR A 180 1.59 -10.92 1.85
N PHE A 181 1.44 -12.11 2.42
CA PHE A 181 1.44 -12.29 3.89
C PHE A 181 2.82 -12.03 4.51
N VAL A 182 3.91 -12.44 3.84
CA VAL A 182 5.29 -12.20 4.30
C VAL A 182 5.58 -10.71 4.36
N ILE A 183 5.17 -9.93 3.35
CA ILE A 183 5.32 -8.47 3.34
C ILE A 183 4.60 -7.86 4.53
N LEU A 184 3.31 -8.14 4.69
CA LEU A 184 2.52 -7.57 5.79
C LEU A 184 3.10 -7.94 7.16
N LYS A 185 3.48 -9.22 7.35
CA LYS A 185 4.08 -9.71 8.58
C LYS A 185 5.41 -9.03 8.89
N THR A 186 6.26 -8.85 7.89
CA THR A 186 7.57 -8.22 8.07
C THR A 186 7.42 -6.75 8.47
N LEU A 187 6.53 -6.01 7.79
CA LEU A 187 6.24 -4.61 8.13
C LEU A 187 5.66 -4.44 9.53
N LEU A 188 4.89 -5.41 10.00
CA LEU A 188 4.36 -5.43 11.34
C LEU A 188 5.46 -5.71 12.38
N LEU A 189 6.29 -6.74 12.15
CA LEU A 189 7.32 -7.17 13.10
C LEU A 189 8.46 -6.17 13.24
N ASN A 190 8.84 -5.49 12.15
CA ASN A 190 9.90 -4.48 12.20
C ASN A 190 9.42 -3.09 12.65
N GLY A 191 8.14 -2.97 13.06
CA GLY A 191 7.59 -1.71 13.56
C GLY A 191 7.36 -0.63 12.49
N THR A 192 7.39 -0.99 11.20
CA THR A 192 7.11 -0.04 10.11
C THR A 192 5.64 0.36 10.08
N ILE A 193 4.74 -0.55 10.47
CA ILE A 193 3.31 -0.24 10.64
C ILE A 193 3.15 0.46 11.99
N GLU A 194 3.04 1.78 11.94
CA GLU A 194 2.89 2.64 13.11
C GLU A 194 1.42 2.83 13.50
N GLU A 195 1.17 3.17 14.76
CA GLU A 195 -0.16 3.55 15.24
C GLU A 195 -0.66 4.81 14.49
N ASN A 196 -1.92 4.80 14.07
CA ASN A 196 -2.56 5.85 13.29
C ASN A 196 -1.86 6.15 11.93
N GLY A 197 -1.04 5.23 11.46
CA GLY A 197 -0.40 5.29 10.14
C GLY A 197 -1.40 5.10 8.99
N MET A 198 -0.88 5.05 7.77
CA MET A 198 -1.68 4.81 6.57
C MET A 198 -1.10 3.66 5.74
N ILE A 199 -1.96 2.77 5.29
CA ILE A 199 -1.62 1.69 4.34
C ILE A 199 -2.51 1.84 3.12
N ILE A 200 -1.89 1.82 1.94
CA ILE A 200 -2.58 1.83 0.65
C ILE A 200 -2.31 0.47 -0.01
N LEU A 201 -3.37 -0.23 -0.40
CA LEU A 201 -3.33 -1.56 -1.00
C LEU A 201 -4.00 -1.55 -2.36
N ASP A 202 -3.26 -1.95 -3.38
CA ASP A 202 -3.75 -2.05 -4.75
C ASP A 202 -4.01 -3.51 -5.10
N GLU A 203 -5.29 -3.89 -5.25
CA GLU A 203 -5.75 -5.25 -5.53
C GLU A 203 -5.02 -6.34 -4.71
N PRO A 204 -4.98 -6.23 -3.38
CA PRO A 204 -4.13 -7.10 -2.55
C PRO A 204 -4.53 -8.57 -2.62
N GLU A 205 -5.71 -8.87 -3.14
CA GLU A 205 -6.25 -10.22 -3.27
C GLU A 205 -5.92 -10.93 -4.59
N ILE A 206 -5.36 -10.24 -5.59
CA ILE A 206 -5.26 -10.75 -6.96
C ILE A 206 -4.56 -12.11 -7.08
N HIS A 207 -3.62 -12.37 -6.21
CA HIS A 207 -2.85 -13.63 -6.19
C HIS A 207 -3.25 -14.56 -5.03
N LEU A 208 -4.31 -14.24 -4.30
CA LEU A 208 -4.77 -15.01 -3.16
C LEU A 208 -5.86 -16.01 -3.57
N HIS A 209 -5.70 -17.26 -3.12
CA HIS A 209 -6.80 -18.21 -3.14
C HIS A 209 -8.00 -17.64 -2.36
N PRO A 210 -9.27 -17.83 -2.78
CA PRO A 210 -10.43 -17.27 -2.11
C PRO A 210 -10.43 -17.42 -0.59
N ALA A 211 -10.04 -18.59 -0.06
CA ALA A 211 -9.91 -18.80 1.39
C ALA A 211 -8.86 -17.88 2.05
N TRP A 212 -7.81 -17.52 1.34
CA TRP A 212 -6.78 -16.60 1.82
C TRP A 212 -7.20 -15.14 1.69
N GLN A 213 -8.06 -14.81 0.72
CA GLN A 213 -8.69 -13.49 0.62
C GLN A 213 -9.48 -13.17 1.89
N LEU A 214 -10.25 -14.15 2.41
CA LEU A 214 -11.00 -13.96 3.67
C LEU A 214 -10.05 -13.71 4.86
N GLN A 215 -8.96 -14.47 4.95
CA GLN A 215 -7.99 -14.29 6.03
C GLN A 215 -7.27 -12.95 5.93
N PHE A 216 -6.89 -12.55 4.72
CA PHE A 216 -6.21 -11.26 4.50
C PHE A 216 -7.13 -10.08 4.82
N ALA A 217 -8.40 -10.14 4.39
CA ALA A 217 -9.40 -9.14 4.75
C ALA A 217 -9.58 -9.00 6.28
N GLU A 218 -9.66 -10.14 6.99
CA GLU A 218 -9.76 -10.12 8.45
C GLU A 218 -8.53 -9.48 9.10
N LEU A 219 -7.33 -9.75 8.57
CA LEU A 219 -6.08 -9.13 9.06
C LEU A 219 -6.07 -7.62 8.85
N ILE A 220 -6.52 -7.13 7.69
CA ILE A 220 -6.60 -5.69 7.39
C ILE A 220 -7.55 -4.98 8.36
N VAL A 221 -8.72 -5.54 8.60
CA VAL A 221 -9.68 -4.98 9.56
C VAL A 221 -9.12 -4.96 10.98
N LEU A 222 -8.43 -6.03 11.39
CA LEU A 222 -7.78 -6.10 12.70
C LEU A 222 -6.64 -5.09 12.83
N LEU A 223 -5.83 -4.88 11.78
CA LEU A 223 -4.80 -3.83 11.77
C LEU A 223 -5.41 -2.45 11.98
N SER A 224 -6.49 -2.13 11.26
CA SER A 224 -7.19 -0.87 11.44
C SER A 224 -7.76 -0.73 12.85
N LYS A 225 -8.33 -1.80 13.42
CA LYS A 225 -8.90 -1.78 14.77
C LYS A 225 -7.85 -1.60 15.86
N GLU A 226 -6.79 -2.42 15.84
CA GLU A 226 -5.84 -2.53 16.95
C GLU A 226 -4.74 -1.44 16.90
N PHE A 227 -4.39 -0.96 15.69
CA PHE A 227 -3.37 0.07 15.49
C PHE A 227 -3.94 1.44 15.11
N GLY A 228 -5.25 1.55 14.85
CA GLY A 228 -5.83 2.78 14.32
C GLY A 228 -5.36 3.10 12.89
N VAL A 229 -4.79 2.13 12.18
CA VAL A 229 -4.26 2.33 10.83
C VAL A 229 -5.40 2.69 9.87
N ASN A 230 -5.22 3.77 9.13
CA ASN A 230 -6.11 4.12 8.02
C ASN A 230 -5.76 3.27 6.81
N VAL A 231 -6.74 2.59 6.23
CA VAL A 231 -6.54 1.73 5.08
C VAL A 231 -7.31 2.26 3.89
N LEU A 232 -6.60 2.54 2.79
CA LEU A 232 -7.18 2.77 1.47
C LEU A 232 -6.90 1.53 0.62
N LEU A 233 -7.94 0.89 0.10
CA LEU A 233 -7.77 -0.26 -0.77
C LEU A 233 -8.72 -0.20 -1.96
N ASN A 234 -8.28 -0.72 -3.09
CA ASN A 234 -9.13 -1.04 -4.22
C ASN A 234 -9.20 -2.57 -4.39
N THR A 235 -10.28 -3.06 -4.94
CA THR A 235 -10.49 -4.48 -5.17
C THR A 235 -11.49 -4.72 -6.29
N HIS A 236 -11.29 -5.79 -7.05
CA HIS A 236 -12.25 -6.34 -8.00
C HIS A 236 -12.85 -7.67 -7.52
N SER A 237 -12.53 -8.13 -6.30
CA SER A 237 -13.01 -9.39 -5.76
C SER A 237 -14.28 -9.21 -4.92
N PRO A 238 -15.41 -9.80 -5.32
CA PRO A 238 -16.63 -9.81 -4.50
C PRO A 238 -16.40 -10.56 -3.18
N TYR A 239 -15.53 -11.57 -3.15
CA TYR A 239 -15.19 -12.30 -1.93
C TYR A 239 -14.43 -11.42 -0.93
N PHE A 240 -13.45 -10.68 -1.43
CA PHE A 240 -12.64 -9.80 -0.58
C PHE A 240 -13.48 -8.64 -0.05
N LEU A 241 -14.28 -7.99 -0.90
CA LEU A 241 -15.20 -6.94 -0.49
C LEU A 241 -16.21 -7.43 0.58
N ARG A 242 -16.83 -8.58 0.35
CA ARG A 242 -17.78 -9.16 1.33
C ARG A 242 -17.08 -9.51 2.63
N ALA A 243 -15.85 -10.00 2.58
CA ALA A 243 -15.06 -10.29 3.77
C ALA A 243 -14.75 -9.01 4.58
N ILE A 244 -14.35 -7.92 3.92
CA ILE A 244 -14.16 -6.62 4.58
C ILE A 244 -15.45 -6.18 5.28
N GLN A 245 -16.61 -6.24 4.63
CA GLN A 245 -17.90 -5.89 5.25
C GLN A 245 -18.20 -6.74 6.49
N VAL A 246 -18.09 -8.07 6.34
CA VAL A 246 -18.41 -9.01 7.44
C VAL A 246 -17.46 -8.83 8.63
N TYR A 247 -16.16 -8.70 8.37
CA TYR A 247 -15.20 -8.54 9.45
C TYR A 247 -15.24 -7.14 10.07
N SER A 248 -15.54 -6.11 9.30
CA SER A 248 -15.77 -4.76 9.85
C SER A 248 -16.97 -4.76 10.79
N ALA A 249 -18.06 -5.40 10.42
CA ALA A 249 -19.22 -5.55 11.31
C ALA A 249 -18.88 -6.40 12.54
N LYS A 250 -18.20 -7.55 12.38
CA LYS A 250 -17.78 -8.44 13.48
C LYS A 250 -16.91 -7.74 14.53
N TYR A 251 -16.07 -6.80 14.06
CA TYR A 251 -15.13 -6.09 14.91
C TYR A 251 -15.58 -4.67 15.28
N GLU A 252 -16.86 -4.33 15.04
CA GLU A 252 -17.46 -3.02 15.39
C GLU A 252 -16.73 -1.83 14.73
N MET A 253 -16.36 -2.01 13.45
CA MET A 253 -15.68 -1.02 12.63
C MET A 253 -16.51 -0.59 11.40
N ALA A 254 -17.74 -1.10 11.26
CA ALA A 254 -18.54 -0.89 10.05
C ALA A 254 -18.85 0.59 9.79
N ASP A 255 -19.09 1.36 10.84
CA ASP A 255 -19.35 2.81 10.81
C ASP A 255 -18.15 3.64 10.34
N LYS A 256 -16.94 3.07 10.40
CA LYS A 256 -15.69 3.69 9.94
C LYS A 256 -15.33 3.34 8.49
N CYS A 257 -16.06 2.38 7.88
CA CYS A 257 -15.84 1.98 6.52
C CYS A 257 -16.60 2.88 5.54
N LYS A 258 -15.92 3.30 4.48
CA LYS A 258 -16.52 3.99 3.34
C LYS A 258 -16.28 3.19 2.07
N TYR A 259 -17.29 3.15 1.22
CA TYR A 259 -17.26 2.37 -0.02
C TYR A 259 -17.47 3.28 -1.21
N TYR A 260 -16.59 3.15 -2.18
CA TYR A 260 -16.62 3.96 -3.39
C TYR A 260 -16.65 3.06 -4.62
N MET A 261 -17.35 3.48 -5.65
CA MET A 261 -17.42 2.78 -6.92
C MET A 261 -16.95 3.70 -8.03
N SER A 262 -16.06 3.17 -8.89
CA SER A 262 -15.64 3.89 -10.10
C SER A 262 -16.54 3.52 -11.26
N GLU A 263 -17.00 4.52 -12.03
CA GLU A 263 -17.81 4.34 -13.23
C GLU A 263 -17.31 5.24 -14.35
N LEU A 264 -17.46 4.77 -15.59
CA LEU A 264 -17.27 5.63 -16.75
C LEU A 264 -18.42 6.64 -16.82
N VAL A 265 -18.08 7.92 -16.76
CA VAL A 265 -19.04 9.01 -16.93
C VAL A 265 -19.26 9.30 -18.41
N ASP A 266 -18.20 9.15 -19.19
CA ASP A 266 -18.19 9.20 -20.65
C ASP A 266 -17.05 8.29 -21.19
N ASP A 267 -16.87 8.24 -22.50
CA ASP A 267 -15.85 7.37 -23.16
C ASP A 267 -14.41 7.65 -22.72
N LYS A 268 -14.17 8.75 -22.01
CA LYS A 268 -12.80 9.22 -21.66
C LYS A 268 -12.62 9.48 -20.18
N LYS A 269 -13.70 9.57 -19.41
CA LYS A 269 -13.65 9.99 -18.01
C LYS A 269 -14.32 8.98 -17.11
N ALA A 270 -13.63 8.62 -16.03
CA ALA A 270 -14.20 7.87 -14.92
C ALA A 270 -14.51 8.82 -13.76
N GLY A 271 -15.62 8.55 -13.07
CA GLY A 271 -15.99 9.18 -11.81
C GLY A 271 -15.87 8.17 -10.67
N ILE A 272 -15.67 8.68 -9.45
CA ILE A 272 -15.70 7.90 -8.22
C ILE A 272 -16.88 8.39 -7.39
N PHE A 273 -17.77 7.47 -7.02
CA PHE A 273 -19.03 7.76 -6.33
C PHE A 273 -19.04 7.08 -4.97
N ASP A 274 -19.42 7.82 -3.93
CA ASP A 274 -19.68 7.25 -2.61
C ASP A 274 -20.97 6.41 -2.68
N VAL A 275 -20.85 5.13 -2.36
CA VAL A 275 -21.94 4.15 -2.32
C VAL A 275 -22.01 3.46 -0.96
N SER A 276 -21.53 4.13 0.08
CA SER A 276 -21.48 3.58 1.45
C SER A 276 -22.87 3.22 1.98
N ASP A 277 -23.91 3.94 1.54
CA ASP A 277 -25.31 3.68 1.92
C ASP A 277 -25.95 2.53 1.11
N ASP A 278 -25.34 2.10 0.00
CA ASP A 278 -25.85 1.07 -0.89
C ASP A 278 -24.70 0.31 -1.58
N VAL A 279 -24.00 -0.49 -0.78
CA VAL A 279 -22.84 -1.27 -1.24
C VAL A 279 -23.24 -2.39 -2.22
N ASP A 280 -24.50 -2.76 -2.25
CA ASP A 280 -25.00 -3.80 -3.17
C ASP A 280 -24.82 -3.40 -4.64
N LYS A 281 -24.80 -2.10 -4.97
CA LYS A 281 -24.43 -1.60 -6.30
C LYS A 281 -23.06 -2.09 -6.77
N ILE A 282 -22.07 -2.20 -5.87
CA ILE A 282 -20.76 -2.74 -6.24
C ILE A 282 -20.89 -4.22 -6.58
N PHE A 283 -21.66 -4.99 -5.78
CA PHE A 283 -21.87 -6.42 -6.05
C PHE A 283 -22.63 -6.66 -7.35
N GLU A 284 -23.66 -5.84 -7.65
CA GLU A 284 -24.37 -5.90 -8.93
C GLU A 284 -23.40 -5.70 -10.10
N LYS A 285 -22.52 -4.69 -10.02
CA LYS A 285 -21.52 -4.42 -11.06
C LYS A 285 -20.52 -5.57 -11.21
N LEU A 286 -20.02 -6.12 -10.10
CA LEU A 286 -19.10 -7.25 -10.11
C LEU A 286 -19.76 -8.55 -10.61
N ALA A 287 -21.08 -8.69 -10.47
CA ALA A 287 -21.83 -9.85 -10.93
C ALA A 287 -22.24 -9.78 -12.41
N GLN A 288 -22.19 -8.62 -13.05
CA GLN A 288 -22.61 -8.46 -14.46
C GLN A 288 -21.95 -9.45 -15.43
N PRO A 289 -20.62 -9.72 -15.36
CA PRO A 289 -20.00 -10.69 -16.26
C PRO A 289 -20.57 -12.12 -16.09
N LEU A 290 -20.90 -12.51 -14.85
CA LEU A 290 -21.51 -13.80 -14.58
C LEU A 290 -22.92 -13.87 -15.16
N GLN A 291 -23.72 -12.80 -15.06
CA GLN A 291 -25.04 -12.73 -15.65
C GLN A 291 -24.99 -12.86 -17.17
N VAL A 292 -24.02 -12.26 -17.83
CA VAL A 292 -23.82 -12.43 -19.28
C VAL A 292 -23.55 -13.88 -19.61
N LEU A 293 -22.68 -14.57 -18.87
CA LEU A 293 -22.39 -15.99 -19.10
C LEU A 293 -23.60 -16.89 -18.87
N GLU A 294 -24.42 -16.61 -17.86
CA GLU A 294 -25.64 -17.38 -17.61
C GLU A 294 -26.68 -17.17 -18.73
N ASN A 295 -26.78 -15.95 -19.24
CA ASN A 295 -27.65 -15.68 -20.39
C ASN A 295 -27.17 -16.42 -21.66
N GLU A 296 -25.88 -16.44 -21.94
CA GLU A 296 -25.28 -17.21 -23.03
C GLU A 296 -25.54 -18.72 -22.88
N ARG A 297 -25.37 -19.25 -21.65
CA ARG A 297 -25.70 -20.66 -21.38
C ARG A 297 -27.14 -21.02 -21.71
N CYS A 298 -28.09 -20.17 -21.30
CA CYS A 298 -29.50 -20.39 -21.61
C CYS A 298 -29.83 -20.34 -23.11
N ASN A 299 -28.96 -19.74 -23.93
CA ASN A 299 -29.16 -19.71 -25.40
C ASN A 299 -28.52 -20.93 -26.10
N ILE A 300 -27.78 -21.78 -25.40
CA ILE A 300 -27.13 -22.99 -25.93
C ILE A 300 -28.02 -24.22 -25.72
N ASP A 301 -28.84 -24.21 -24.67
CA ASP A 301 -29.84 -25.27 -24.36
C ASP A 301 -31.12 -25.09 -25.18
#